data_731509533084651a622599e21a13fcc4
#
_entry.id   731509533084651a622599e21a13fcc4
#
_cell.length_a   1.000
_cell.length_b   1.000
_cell.length_c   1.000
_cell.angle_alpha   90.00
_cell.angle_beta   90.00
_cell.angle_gamma   90.00
#
_symmetry.space_group_name_H-M   'P 1'
#
loop_
_entity.id
_entity.type
_entity.pdbx_description
1 polymer ?
#
loop_
_entity_poly.entity_id
_entity_poly.type
_entity_poly.pdbx_seq_one_letter_code
_entity_poly.pdbx_strand_id
1 'polypeptide(L)'
;MKLNKVMKVLLIFAVSGCCLIGCSNEKKEADFSGINSVCELATLKCYYHNVAKAETEASGLFKWLGTGYKKIWTEYSGIVELGIDVNKVSISKPDADGVVKITIPDAEILDVDLDEESMSEPLTDIGFMTEITKEEETAALAEAQDNMEKTAQANGALLVQAKERAKNLIEGYVKNVGEQIGEEYIVEWVEIE
;
A
#
# COMPACT_ATOMS: atom_id res chain seq x y z
N MET A 1 -17.02 6.03 -75.60
CA MET A 1 -17.91 4.97 -75.16
C MET A 1 -18.89 5.61 -74.14
N LYS A 2 -20.18 5.83 -74.51
CA LYS A 2 -21.18 6.45 -73.63
C LYS A 2 -21.67 5.39 -72.63
N LEU A 3 -21.34 5.54 -71.38
CA LEU A 3 -21.78 4.68 -70.32
C LEU A 3 -23.29 4.85 -70.12
N ASN A 4 -24.06 3.76 -70.28
CA ASN A 4 -25.52 3.81 -70.24
C ASN A 4 -26.02 4.42 -68.93
N LYS A 5 -27.08 5.26 -68.98
CA LYS A 5 -27.68 5.90 -67.79
C LYS A 5 -28.00 4.89 -66.68
N VAL A 6 -28.41 3.69 -67.03
CA VAL A 6 -28.72 2.59 -66.08
C VAL A 6 -27.46 2.17 -65.30
N MET A 7 -26.32 2.09 -65.98
CA MET A 7 -25.02 1.71 -65.32
C MET A 7 -24.50 2.78 -64.39
N LYS A 8 -24.78 4.05 -64.66
CA LYS A 8 -24.46 5.20 -63.76
C LYS A 8 -25.35 5.20 -62.50
N VAL A 9 -26.63 4.86 -62.66
CA VAL A 9 -27.56 4.74 -61.51
C VAL A 9 -27.19 3.53 -60.64
N LEU A 10 -26.80 2.40 -61.20
CA LEU A 10 -26.33 1.23 -60.49
C LEU A 10 -25.02 1.48 -59.73
N LEU A 11 -24.09 2.27 -60.30
CA LEU A 11 -22.84 2.66 -59.66
C LEU A 11 -23.05 3.60 -58.46
N ILE A 12 -24.03 4.55 -58.55
CA ILE A 12 -24.41 5.45 -57.47
C ILE A 12 -25.05 4.66 -56.33
N PHE A 13 -25.89 3.63 -56.61
CA PHE A 13 -26.47 2.78 -55.59
C PHE A 13 -25.43 1.90 -54.88
N ALA A 14 -24.43 1.40 -55.60
CA ALA A 14 -23.35 0.61 -55.03
C ALA A 14 -22.44 1.43 -54.06
N VAL A 15 -22.16 2.71 -54.39
CA VAL A 15 -21.38 3.61 -53.55
C VAL A 15 -22.18 4.07 -52.32
N SER A 16 -23.51 4.26 -52.46
CA SER A 16 -24.39 4.64 -51.34
C SER A 16 -24.59 3.48 -50.33
N GLY A 17 -24.49 2.21 -50.79
CA GLY A 17 -24.61 1.05 -49.92
C GLY A 17 -23.39 0.76 -49.02
N CYS A 18 -22.17 1.27 -49.38
CA CYS A 18 -20.97 1.07 -48.59
C CYS A 18 -20.84 2.02 -47.37
N CYS A 19 -21.66 3.06 -47.27
CA CYS A 19 -21.62 4.00 -46.12
C CYS A 19 -22.48 3.53 -44.93
N LEU A 20 -23.12 2.36 -44.99
CA LEU A 20 -23.93 1.80 -43.88
C LEU A 20 -23.26 0.62 -43.17
N ILE A 21 -21.95 0.42 -43.40
CA ILE A 21 -21.17 -0.46 -42.50
C ILE A 21 -20.96 0.38 -41.24
N GLY A 22 -21.96 0.32 -40.36
CA GLY A 22 -21.96 1.01 -39.08
C GLY A 22 -20.73 0.66 -38.31
N CYS A 23 -20.08 1.65 -37.72
CA CYS A 23 -19.24 1.46 -36.58
C CYS A 23 -20.01 0.60 -35.59
N SER A 24 -19.64 -0.65 -35.43
CA SER A 24 -19.99 -1.41 -34.24
C SER A 24 -19.35 -0.64 -33.10
N ASN A 25 -20.12 0.11 -32.34
CA ASN A 25 -19.72 0.57 -31.02
C ASN A 25 -19.53 -0.71 -30.18
N GLU A 26 -18.35 -1.31 -30.25
CA GLU A 26 -17.95 -2.24 -29.21
C GLU A 26 -17.96 -1.39 -27.92
N LYS A 27 -18.96 -1.64 -27.05
CA LYS A 27 -18.94 -1.08 -25.71
C LYS A 27 -17.65 -1.58 -25.07
N LYS A 28 -16.71 -0.66 -24.88
CA LYS A 28 -15.49 -0.97 -24.14
C LYS A 28 -15.94 -1.36 -22.73
N GLU A 29 -15.60 -2.58 -22.31
CA GLU A 29 -15.81 -3.01 -20.93
C GLU A 29 -14.81 -2.31 -20.01
N ALA A 30 -15.26 -1.97 -18.80
CA ALA A 30 -14.36 -1.40 -17.78
C ALA A 30 -13.28 -2.42 -17.41
N ASP A 31 -12.02 -1.98 -17.47
CA ASP A 31 -10.86 -2.78 -17.04
C ASP A 31 -10.28 -2.19 -15.76
N PHE A 32 -10.46 -2.92 -14.66
CA PHE A 32 -9.94 -2.56 -13.34
C PHE A 32 -8.65 -3.31 -12.97
N SER A 33 -7.95 -3.89 -13.93
CA SER A 33 -6.71 -4.67 -13.69
C SER A 33 -5.58 -3.87 -13.04
N GLY A 34 -5.59 -2.53 -13.16
CA GLY A 34 -4.60 -1.64 -12.56
C GLY A 34 -4.77 -1.40 -11.06
N ILE A 35 -5.74 -2.02 -10.39
CA ILE A 35 -6.04 -1.74 -8.97
C ILE A 35 -4.85 -2.01 -8.04
N ASN A 36 -4.04 -3.02 -8.31
CA ASN A 36 -2.87 -3.35 -7.50
C ASN A 36 -1.90 -2.18 -7.41
N SER A 37 -1.57 -1.57 -8.56
CA SER A 37 -0.69 -0.39 -8.59
C SER A 37 -1.29 0.82 -7.87
N VAL A 38 -2.63 0.97 -7.87
CA VAL A 38 -3.31 2.04 -7.13
C VAL A 38 -3.18 1.81 -5.63
N CYS A 39 -3.32 0.56 -5.17
CA CYS A 39 -3.16 0.22 -3.75
C CYS A 39 -1.72 0.42 -3.28
N GLU A 40 -0.70 0.11 -4.09
CA GLU A 40 0.70 0.41 -3.78
C GLU A 40 0.93 1.91 -3.61
N LEU A 41 0.34 2.76 -4.46
CA LEU A 41 0.42 4.23 -4.34
C LEU A 41 -0.30 4.76 -3.10
N ALA A 42 -1.24 3.98 -2.55
CA ALA A 42 -1.99 4.35 -1.36
C ALA A 42 -1.19 4.19 -0.05
N THR A 43 -0.03 3.51 -0.09
CA THR A 43 0.81 3.28 1.08
C THR A 43 1.21 4.59 1.77
N LEU A 44 1.06 4.63 3.10
CA LEU A 44 1.48 5.72 3.96
C LEU A 44 2.79 5.34 4.64
N LYS A 45 3.86 6.12 4.40
CA LYS A 45 5.17 5.91 5.03
C LYS A 45 5.30 6.78 6.27
N CYS A 46 5.53 6.14 7.41
CA CYS A 46 5.75 6.79 8.69
C CYS A 46 7.23 6.68 9.07
N TYR A 47 7.88 7.83 9.22
CA TYR A 47 9.29 7.90 9.62
C TYR A 47 9.38 7.94 11.13
N TYR A 48 10.14 7.04 11.69
CA TYR A 48 10.41 6.94 13.13
C TYR A 48 11.87 7.30 13.42
N HIS A 49 12.07 8.00 14.52
CA HIS A 49 13.37 8.19 15.15
C HIS A 49 13.17 8.00 16.65
N ASN A 50 13.87 7.04 17.24
CA ASN A 50 13.62 6.64 18.62
C ASN A 50 14.91 6.10 19.28
N VAL A 51 14.81 5.70 20.55
CA VAL A 51 15.90 5.12 21.33
C VAL A 51 15.51 3.72 21.79
N ALA A 52 16.23 2.71 21.34
CA ALA A 52 16.16 1.37 21.91
C ALA A 52 16.90 1.34 23.26
N LYS A 53 16.35 0.58 24.21
CA LYS A 53 16.91 0.38 25.54
C LYS A 53 16.93 -1.11 25.85
N ALA A 54 18.09 -1.62 26.13
CA ALA A 54 18.23 -2.97 26.69
C ALA A 54 18.87 -2.88 28.08
N GLU A 55 18.32 -3.61 29.04
CA GLU A 55 18.81 -3.63 30.41
C GLU A 55 18.92 -5.08 30.90
N THR A 56 20.08 -5.44 31.45
CA THR A 56 20.31 -6.72 32.12
C THR A 56 20.71 -6.44 33.56
N GLU A 57 20.00 -7.05 34.49
CA GLU A 57 20.33 -6.93 35.92
C GLU A 57 21.58 -7.69 36.30
N ALA A 58 22.30 -7.18 37.29
CA ALA A 58 23.45 -7.84 37.86
C ALA A 58 23.09 -9.26 38.42
N SER A 59 23.92 -10.22 38.11
CA SER A 59 23.69 -11.64 38.49
C SER A 59 24.97 -12.34 38.94
N GLY A 60 24.82 -13.54 39.53
CA GLY A 60 25.93 -14.40 39.96
C GLY A 60 26.49 -14.08 41.36
N LEU A 61 27.60 -14.76 41.69
CA LEU A 61 28.23 -14.70 42.99
C LEU A 61 28.75 -13.30 43.40
N PHE A 62 29.08 -12.48 42.41
CA PHE A 62 29.61 -11.13 42.62
C PHE A 62 28.58 -10.03 42.22
N LYS A 63 27.29 -10.34 42.32
CA LYS A 63 26.18 -9.38 42.05
C LYS A 63 26.37 -8.03 42.74
N TRP A 64 26.93 -8.00 43.95
CA TRP A 64 27.21 -6.80 44.74
C TRP A 64 28.28 -5.87 44.14
N LEU A 65 29.12 -6.39 43.21
CA LEU A 65 30.06 -5.59 42.39
C LEU A 65 29.45 -5.17 41.02
N GLY A 66 28.18 -5.46 40.76
CA GLY A 66 27.54 -5.17 39.48
C GLY A 66 27.89 -6.11 38.35
N THR A 67 28.46 -7.28 38.64
CA THR A 67 28.82 -8.29 37.61
C THR A 67 27.57 -8.73 36.84
N GLY A 68 27.61 -8.61 35.51
CA GLY A 68 26.49 -8.93 34.61
C GLY A 68 25.51 -7.77 34.39
N TYR A 69 25.64 -6.65 35.12
CA TYR A 69 24.80 -5.48 34.90
C TYR A 69 25.18 -4.79 33.58
N LYS A 70 24.16 -4.53 32.76
CA LYS A 70 24.30 -3.84 31.46
C LYS A 70 23.10 -2.96 31.20
N LYS A 71 23.36 -1.77 30.70
CA LYS A 71 22.38 -0.91 30.05
C LYS A 71 22.91 -0.43 28.72
N ILE A 72 22.11 -0.52 27.72
CA ILE A 72 22.44 -0.09 26.36
C ILE A 72 21.33 0.88 25.90
N TRP A 73 21.72 1.99 25.33
CA TRP A 73 20.84 2.92 24.64
C TRP A 73 21.39 3.16 23.25
N THR A 74 20.57 2.95 22.24
CA THR A 74 20.95 3.18 20.84
C THR A 74 19.85 3.94 20.16
N GLU A 75 20.20 5.08 19.56
CA GLU A 75 19.29 5.82 18.69
C GLU A 75 19.18 5.07 17.35
N TYR A 76 18.00 5.04 16.79
CA TYR A 76 17.72 4.42 15.50
C TYR A 76 16.64 5.17 14.75
N SER A 77 16.66 5.04 13.44
CA SER A 77 15.61 5.50 12.54
C SER A 77 15.05 4.35 11.73
N GLY A 78 13.87 4.55 11.19
CA GLY A 78 13.26 3.55 10.32
C GLY A 78 11.95 4.05 9.72
N ILE A 79 11.36 3.20 8.88
CA ILE A 79 10.13 3.49 8.17
C ILE A 79 9.14 2.35 8.48
N VAL A 80 7.91 2.72 8.83
CA VAL A 80 6.79 1.79 8.87
C VAL A 80 5.85 2.14 7.75
N GLU A 81 5.53 1.17 6.90
CA GLU A 81 4.58 1.31 5.82
C GLU A 81 3.20 0.81 6.23
N LEU A 82 2.21 1.69 6.13
CA LEU A 82 0.81 1.39 6.43
C LEU A 82 -0.01 1.44 5.15
N GLY A 83 -0.93 0.51 4.98
CA GLY A 83 -1.78 0.45 3.79
C GLY A 83 -2.83 -0.63 3.88
N ILE A 84 -3.40 -1.00 2.76
CA ILE A 84 -4.38 -2.08 2.65
C ILE A 84 -3.76 -3.26 1.90
N ASP A 85 -4.07 -4.48 2.33
CA ASP A 85 -3.69 -5.69 1.60
C ASP A 85 -4.50 -5.78 0.30
N VAL A 86 -3.83 -5.55 -0.83
CA VAL A 86 -4.43 -5.56 -2.16
C VAL A 86 -5.10 -6.90 -2.50
N ASN A 87 -4.62 -8.01 -1.94
CA ASN A 87 -5.20 -9.33 -2.20
C ASN A 87 -6.60 -9.49 -1.59
N LYS A 88 -6.94 -8.63 -0.63
CA LYS A 88 -8.26 -8.57 0.02
C LYS A 88 -9.19 -7.55 -0.64
N VAL A 89 -8.71 -6.74 -1.58
CA VAL A 89 -9.53 -5.77 -2.33
C VAL A 89 -10.21 -6.47 -3.49
N SER A 90 -11.50 -6.26 -3.65
CA SER A 90 -12.23 -6.74 -4.82
C SER A 90 -13.11 -5.63 -5.42
N ILE A 91 -13.17 -5.59 -6.75
CA ILE A 91 -14.00 -4.65 -7.51
C ILE A 91 -14.99 -5.43 -8.33
N SER A 92 -16.28 -5.09 -8.21
CA SER A 92 -17.33 -5.68 -9.05
C SER A 92 -17.31 -5.08 -10.45
N LYS A 93 -17.93 -5.77 -11.41
CA LYS A 93 -18.34 -5.12 -12.65
C LYS A 93 -19.40 -4.05 -12.33
N PRO A 94 -19.46 -2.95 -13.11
CA PRO A 94 -20.52 -1.96 -12.99
C PRO A 94 -21.90 -2.62 -13.23
N ASP A 95 -22.88 -2.25 -12.44
CA ASP A 95 -24.26 -2.65 -12.66
C ASP A 95 -24.98 -1.76 -13.72
N ALA A 96 -26.30 -1.95 -13.89
CA ALA A 96 -27.09 -1.22 -14.86
C ALA A 96 -27.18 0.29 -14.59
N ASP A 97 -26.97 0.69 -13.33
CA ASP A 97 -27.01 2.09 -12.87
C ASP A 97 -25.60 2.70 -12.79
N GLY A 98 -24.56 1.97 -13.21
CA GLY A 98 -23.17 2.41 -13.17
C GLY A 98 -22.53 2.28 -11.77
N VAL A 99 -23.14 1.53 -10.85
CA VAL A 99 -22.60 1.32 -9.51
C VAL A 99 -21.53 0.23 -9.53
N VAL A 100 -20.35 0.57 -9.01
CA VAL A 100 -19.22 -0.34 -8.82
C VAL A 100 -19.04 -0.59 -7.32
N LYS A 101 -19.23 -1.85 -6.90
CA LYS A 101 -19.03 -2.25 -5.51
C LYS A 101 -17.56 -2.60 -5.30
N ILE A 102 -16.97 -1.98 -4.27
CA ILE A 102 -15.57 -2.20 -3.90
C ILE A 102 -15.53 -2.71 -2.47
N THR A 103 -15.00 -3.91 -2.31
CA THR A 103 -14.71 -4.47 -1.00
C THR A 103 -13.30 -4.05 -0.58
N ILE A 104 -13.16 -3.43 0.59
CA ILE A 104 -11.90 -2.93 1.11
C ILE A 104 -11.68 -3.44 2.54
N PRO A 105 -10.49 -3.99 2.86
CA PRO A 105 -10.13 -4.37 4.22
C PRO A 105 -9.76 -3.14 5.07
N ASP A 106 -9.55 -3.37 6.37
CA ASP A 106 -8.89 -2.38 7.21
C ASP A 106 -7.43 -2.20 6.81
N ALA A 107 -6.88 -1.02 7.11
CA ALA A 107 -5.47 -0.77 6.93
C ALA A 107 -4.66 -1.50 7.99
N GLU A 108 -3.51 -2.01 7.59
CA GLU A 108 -2.58 -2.76 8.44
C GLU A 108 -1.14 -2.28 8.19
N ILE A 109 -0.22 -2.76 9.01
CA ILE A 109 1.21 -2.57 8.78
C ILE A 109 1.61 -3.53 7.66
N LEU A 110 2.15 -2.97 6.57
CA LEU A 110 2.62 -3.72 5.40
C LEU A 110 4.09 -4.09 5.51
N ASP A 111 4.90 -3.18 6.07
CA ASP A 111 6.33 -3.37 6.21
C ASP A 111 6.91 -2.53 7.34
N VAL A 112 8.01 -3.01 7.94
CA VAL A 112 8.80 -2.31 8.97
C VAL A 112 10.26 -2.40 8.58
N ASP A 113 10.82 -1.29 8.11
CA ASP A 113 12.19 -1.17 7.65
C ASP A 113 13.02 -0.36 8.65
N LEU A 114 13.90 -1.04 9.37
CA LEU A 114 14.86 -0.42 10.28
C LEU A 114 16.11 -0.02 9.50
N ASP A 115 16.46 1.26 9.53
CA ASP A 115 17.71 1.75 8.97
C ASP A 115 18.88 1.42 9.91
N GLU A 116 19.52 0.28 9.69
CA GLU A 116 20.65 -0.17 10.50
C GLU A 116 21.83 0.80 10.43
N GLU A 117 22.00 1.53 9.33
CA GLU A 117 23.08 2.52 9.17
C GLU A 117 22.81 3.79 9.99
N SER A 118 21.55 4.03 10.37
CA SER A 118 21.17 5.17 11.22
C SER A 118 21.47 4.95 12.70
N MET A 119 21.83 3.73 13.08
CA MET A 119 22.09 3.41 14.48
C MET A 119 23.32 4.12 15.01
N SER A 120 23.14 4.87 16.11
CA SER A 120 24.26 5.50 16.81
C SER A 120 25.13 4.46 17.50
N GLU A 121 26.39 4.81 17.76
CA GLU A 121 27.20 4.02 18.71
C GLU A 121 26.44 3.91 20.02
N PRO A 122 26.31 2.68 20.58
CA PRO A 122 25.54 2.48 21.80
C PRO A 122 26.18 3.26 22.99
N LEU A 123 25.35 4.03 23.67
CA LEU A 123 25.69 4.51 25.00
C LEU A 123 25.50 3.35 25.96
N THR A 124 26.55 3.02 26.73
CA THR A 124 26.55 1.86 27.58
C THR A 124 26.88 2.22 29.03
N ASP A 125 26.18 1.61 29.95
CA ASP A 125 26.51 1.56 31.38
C ASP A 125 26.65 0.09 31.79
N ILE A 126 27.89 -0.33 32.03
CA ILE A 126 28.22 -1.73 32.24
C ILE A 126 28.92 -1.94 33.59
N GLY A 127 28.58 -3.02 34.25
CA GLY A 127 29.17 -3.40 35.52
C GLY A 127 30.58 -3.97 35.37
N PHE A 128 31.21 -4.27 36.52
CA PHE A 128 32.56 -4.77 36.58
C PHE A 128 32.72 -6.11 35.84
N MET A 129 33.73 -6.23 34.99
CA MET A 129 34.05 -7.42 34.17
C MET A 129 32.87 -7.89 33.29
N THR A 130 32.15 -6.93 32.72
CA THR A 130 30.99 -7.19 31.88
C THR A 130 31.24 -6.59 30.47
N GLU A 131 30.95 -7.36 29.44
CA GLU A 131 31.07 -6.95 28.03
C GLU A 131 29.71 -7.09 27.33
N ILE A 132 29.47 -6.29 26.32
CA ILE A 132 28.31 -6.42 25.44
C ILE A 132 28.65 -7.44 24.36
N THR A 133 27.76 -8.39 24.15
CA THR A 133 27.92 -9.44 23.13
C THR A 133 27.18 -9.05 21.84
N LYS A 134 27.55 -9.68 20.71
CA LYS A 134 26.86 -9.50 19.44
C LYS A 134 25.39 -9.94 19.49
N GLU A 135 25.11 -10.95 20.30
CA GLU A 135 23.74 -11.43 20.51
C GLU A 135 22.89 -10.36 21.20
N GLU A 136 23.45 -9.56 22.09
CA GLU A 136 22.76 -8.46 22.77
C GLU A 136 22.56 -7.26 21.84
N GLU A 137 23.51 -6.97 20.95
CA GLU A 137 23.34 -5.98 19.89
C GLU A 137 22.21 -6.39 18.92
N THR A 138 22.18 -7.66 18.50
CA THR A 138 21.11 -8.18 17.65
C THR A 138 19.75 -8.14 18.34
N ALA A 139 19.71 -8.45 19.65
CA ALA A 139 18.47 -8.35 20.42
C ALA A 139 17.97 -6.90 20.54
N ALA A 140 18.86 -5.91 20.65
CA ALA A 140 18.50 -4.51 20.67
C ALA A 140 17.91 -4.04 19.33
N LEU A 141 18.44 -4.55 18.20
CA LEU A 141 17.88 -4.31 16.86
C LEU A 141 16.46 -4.87 16.75
N ALA A 142 16.27 -6.11 17.15
CA ALA A 142 14.94 -6.75 17.11
C ALA A 142 13.93 -6.00 17.99
N GLU A 143 14.35 -5.55 19.17
CA GLU A 143 13.51 -4.75 20.05
C GLU A 143 13.19 -3.37 19.46
N ALA A 144 14.12 -2.75 18.74
CA ALA A 144 13.89 -1.50 18.03
C ALA A 144 12.80 -1.67 16.96
N GLN A 145 12.88 -2.72 16.15
CA GLN A 145 11.91 -3.06 15.12
C GLN A 145 10.51 -3.33 15.71
N ASP A 146 10.45 -4.15 16.75
CA ASP A 146 9.22 -4.45 17.50
C ASP A 146 8.57 -3.18 18.08
N ASN A 147 9.37 -2.24 18.59
CA ASN A 147 8.87 -0.99 19.14
C ASN A 147 8.30 -0.07 18.07
N MET A 148 8.91 -0.02 16.88
CA MET A 148 8.36 0.72 15.73
C MET A 148 7.00 0.16 15.34
N GLU A 149 6.91 -1.15 15.16
CA GLU A 149 5.68 -1.84 14.82
C GLU A 149 4.57 -1.59 15.84
N LYS A 150 4.84 -1.83 17.13
CA LYS A 150 3.88 -1.58 18.22
C LYS A 150 3.43 -0.13 18.29
N THR A 151 4.34 0.82 18.07
CA THR A 151 4.03 2.25 18.09
C THR A 151 3.12 2.62 16.92
N ALA A 152 3.40 2.09 15.73
CA ALA A 152 2.57 2.30 14.55
C ALA A 152 1.18 1.66 14.72
N GLN A 153 1.12 0.43 15.22
CA GLN A 153 -0.14 -0.30 15.45
C GLN A 153 -1.02 0.38 16.50
N ALA A 154 -0.43 0.96 17.54
CA ALA A 154 -1.16 1.72 18.56
C ALA A 154 -1.72 3.04 18.04
N ASN A 155 -1.23 3.54 16.90
CA ASN A 155 -1.68 4.80 16.32
C ASN A 155 -2.84 4.58 15.34
N GLY A 156 -4.04 4.32 15.89
CA GLY A 156 -5.24 4.09 15.08
C GLY A 156 -5.58 5.23 14.10
N ALA A 157 -5.15 6.46 14.40
CA ALA A 157 -5.37 7.60 13.49
C ALA A 157 -4.59 7.45 12.18
N LEU A 158 -3.38 6.91 12.22
CA LEU A 158 -2.57 6.65 11.02
C LEU A 158 -3.18 5.53 10.17
N LEU A 159 -3.70 4.47 10.79
CA LEU A 159 -4.39 3.38 10.09
C LEU A 159 -5.66 3.88 9.40
N VAL A 160 -6.47 4.69 10.10
CA VAL A 160 -7.64 5.34 9.48
C VAL A 160 -7.23 6.22 8.30
N GLN A 161 -6.16 7.02 8.44
CA GLN A 161 -5.66 7.87 7.36
C GLN A 161 -5.17 7.05 6.16
N ALA A 162 -4.50 5.92 6.39
CA ALA A 162 -4.05 5.02 5.33
C ALA A 162 -5.26 4.42 4.58
N LYS A 163 -6.29 3.96 5.28
CA LYS A 163 -7.53 3.45 4.68
C LYS A 163 -8.26 4.52 3.85
N GLU A 164 -8.42 5.73 4.38
CA GLU A 164 -9.07 6.83 3.66
C GLU A 164 -8.25 7.27 2.42
N ARG A 165 -6.93 7.28 2.51
CA ARG A 165 -6.07 7.54 1.34
C ARG A 165 -6.29 6.48 0.25
N ALA A 166 -6.35 5.20 0.62
CA ALA A 166 -6.62 4.11 -0.31
C ALA A 166 -7.99 4.27 -0.96
N LYS A 167 -9.06 4.53 -0.19
CA LYS A 167 -10.40 4.79 -0.71
C LYS A 167 -10.40 5.91 -1.75
N ASN A 168 -9.80 7.05 -1.44
CA ASN A 168 -9.76 8.19 -2.35
C ASN A 168 -9.06 7.88 -3.68
N LEU A 169 -7.93 7.15 -3.64
CA LEU A 169 -7.19 6.80 -4.85
C LEU A 169 -7.93 5.75 -5.69
N ILE A 170 -8.54 4.75 -5.06
CA ILE A 170 -9.32 3.71 -5.73
C ILE A 170 -10.58 4.33 -6.37
N GLU A 171 -11.29 5.20 -5.67
CA GLU A 171 -12.45 5.90 -6.21
C GLU A 171 -12.09 6.76 -7.43
N GLY A 172 -10.99 7.52 -7.33
CA GLY A 172 -10.48 8.29 -8.46
C GLY A 172 -10.11 7.40 -9.65
N TYR A 173 -9.48 6.25 -9.39
CA TYR A 173 -9.15 5.28 -10.43
C TYR A 173 -10.39 4.74 -11.14
N VAL A 174 -11.41 4.30 -10.39
CA VAL A 174 -12.66 3.77 -10.96
C VAL A 174 -13.39 4.80 -11.80
N LYS A 175 -13.47 6.05 -11.32
CA LYS A 175 -14.07 7.17 -12.09
C LYS A 175 -13.30 7.44 -13.39
N ASN A 176 -11.97 7.48 -13.32
CA ASN A 176 -11.13 7.68 -14.50
C ASN A 176 -11.28 6.56 -15.54
N VAL A 177 -11.42 5.31 -15.11
CA VAL A 177 -11.69 4.18 -16.01
C VAL A 177 -13.04 4.39 -16.73
N GLY A 178 -14.08 4.81 -16.01
CA GLY A 178 -15.37 5.13 -16.59
C GLY A 178 -15.27 6.24 -17.64
N GLU A 179 -14.66 7.37 -17.29
CA GLU A 179 -14.47 8.51 -18.19
C GLU A 179 -13.77 8.14 -19.51
N GLN A 180 -12.76 7.24 -19.46
CA GLN A 180 -12.04 6.78 -20.65
C GLN A 180 -12.91 6.03 -21.65
N ILE A 181 -14.01 5.43 -21.21
CA ILE A 181 -14.94 4.70 -22.05
C ILE A 181 -16.27 5.43 -22.26
N GLY A 182 -16.39 6.64 -21.68
CA GLY A 182 -17.58 7.50 -21.81
C GLY A 182 -18.73 7.11 -20.88
N GLU A 183 -18.43 6.44 -19.78
CA GLU A 183 -19.39 6.03 -18.75
C GLU A 183 -19.08 6.77 -17.43
N GLU A 184 -20.10 6.98 -16.61
CA GLU A 184 -19.97 7.57 -15.27
C GLU A 184 -20.21 6.51 -14.23
N TYR A 185 -19.23 6.29 -13.33
CA TYR A 185 -19.31 5.27 -12.29
C TYR A 185 -19.45 5.87 -10.90
N ILE A 186 -20.32 5.22 -10.10
CA ILE A 186 -20.54 5.53 -8.69
C ILE A 186 -19.94 4.39 -7.87
N VAL A 187 -19.09 4.73 -6.89
CA VAL A 187 -18.47 3.76 -6.00
C VAL A 187 -19.33 3.51 -4.77
N GLU A 188 -19.64 2.25 -4.51
CA GLU A 188 -20.25 1.76 -3.26
C GLU A 188 -19.22 0.94 -2.47
N TRP A 189 -18.89 1.39 -1.25
CA TRP A 189 -17.93 0.71 -0.39
C TRP A 189 -18.57 -0.42 0.41
N VAL A 190 -17.95 -1.59 0.39
CA VAL A 190 -18.29 -2.75 1.22
C VAL A 190 -17.12 -3.01 2.15
N GLU A 191 -17.33 -2.92 3.44
CA GLU A 191 -16.30 -3.21 4.45
C GLU A 191 -16.30 -4.69 4.80
N ILE A 192 -15.11 -5.28 4.97
CA ILE A 192 -14.93 -6.64 5.50
C ILE A 192 -14.81 -6.48 7.02
N GLU A 193 -15.67 -7.18 7.74
CA GLU A 193 -15.54 -7.33 9.19
C GLU A 193 -14.42 -8.32 9.55
#